data_7e2d0d26aec98703d1c37258dd42ff20
#
_entry.id   7e2d0d26aec98703d1c37258dd42ff20
#
_cell.length_a   1.000
_cell.length_b   1.000
_cell.length_c   1.000
_cell.angle_alpha   90.00
_cell.angle_beta   90.00
_cell.angle_gamma   90.00
#
_symmetry.space_group_name_H-M   'P 1'
#
loop_
_entity.id
_entity.type
_entity.pdbx_description
1 polymer ?
#
loop_
_entity_poly.entity_id
_entity_poly.type
_entity_poly.pdbx_seq_one_letter_code
_entity_poly.pdbx_strand_id
1 'polypeptide(L)'
;MIIESLLDTDLYKFTMQQCVLHQFPAAEVSYRFKCRTPNIDLSPFIDEINAEIDHLCSLYFKDDELEYLGNLRFMKSDFIEFLSLFHLKRKYITVERDPSRPFGIDIRIKGPWLHTILFEIPVLAIVNEVYFRRTYPGLSDAAG
;
A
#
# COMPACT_ATOMS: atom_id res chain seq x y z
N MET A 1 -13.60 -4.71 -0.75
CA MET A 1 -12.27 -4.42 -1.34
C MET A 1 -11.20 -5.16 -0.54
N ILE A 2 -10.06 -5.40 -1.13
CA ILE A 2 -8.99 -6.21 -0.53
C ILE A 2 -8.43 -5.57 0.74
N ILE A 3 -8.15 -4.27 0.69
CA ILE A 3 -7.68 -3.53 1.86
C ILE A 3 -8.86 -2.77 2.45
N GLU A 4 -9.18 -3.05 3.71
CA GLU A 4 -10.31 -2.45 4.42
C GLU A 4 -9.87 -1.37 5.40
N SER A 5 -8.60 -1.37 5.82
CA SER A 5 -8.07 -0.44 6.83
C SER A 5 -6.62 -0.10 6.53
N LEU A 6 -6.21 1.11 6.86
CA LEU A 6 -4.79 1.51 6.81
C LEU A 6 -3.95 0.79 7.86
N LEU A 7 -4.58 0.08 8.82
CA LEU A 7 -3.88 -0.82 9.73
C LEU A 7 -3.55 -2.18 9.11
N ASP A 8 -4.02 -2.46 7.89
CA ASP A 8 -3.71 -3.71 7.16
C ASP A 8 -2.27 -3.67 6.63
N THR A 9 -1.32 -3.54 7.56
CA THR A 9 0.11 -3.46 7.27
C THR A 9 0.88 -3.92 8.51
N ASP A 10 2.20 -3.97 8.41
CA ASP A 10 3.05 -4.30 9.56
C ASP A 10 3.27 -3.07 10.45
N LEU A 11 3.18 -3.26 11.77
CA LEU A 11 3.36 -2.16 12.73
C LEU A 11 4.70 -1.45 12.58
N TYR A 12 5.75 -2.15 12.18
CA TYR A 12 7.06 -1.52 12.00
C TYR A 12 7.04 -0.41 10.93
N LYS A 13 6.11 -0.46 9.99
CA LYS A 13 5.96 0.60 8.97
C LYS A 13 5.56 1.92 9.61
N PHE A 14 4.70 1.88 10.63
CA PHE A 14 4.34 3.09 11.38
C PHE A 14 5.51 3.61 12.19
N THR A 15 6.31 2.74 12.78
CA THR A 15 7.54 3.14 13.48
C THR A 15 8.51 3.83 12.52
N MET A 16 8.70 3.27 11.32
CA MET A 16 9.52 3.89 10.28
C MET A 16 8.95 5.25 9.85
N GLN A 17 7.63 5.33 9.65
CA GLN A 17 6.97 6.56 9.24
C GLN A 17 7.14 7.66 10.29
N GLN A 18 7.04 7.32 11.57
CA GLN A 18 7.30 8.25 12.66
C GLN A 18 8.76 8.75 12.64
N CYS A 19 9.72 7.86 12.40
CA CYS A 19 11.11 8.23 12.20
C CYS A 19 11.29 9.23 11.05
N VAL A 20 10.63 8.98 9.93
CA VAL A 20 10.69 9.86 8.75
C VAL A 20 10.11 11.24 9.10
N LEU A 21 8.98 11.27 9.80
CA LEU A 21 8.37 12.53 10.23
C LEU A 21 9.34 13.37 11.08
N HIS A 22 10.05 12.74 12.02
CA HIS A 22 10.90 13.45 12.95
C HIS A 22 12.29 13.78 12.41
N GLN A 23 12.85 12.91 11.53
CA GLN A 23 14.25 13.03 11.11
C GLN A 23 14.44 13.37 9.64
N PHE A 24 13.50 12.97 8.78
CA PHE A 24 13.64 13.09 7.32
C PHE A 24 12.36 13.58 6.66
N PRO A 25 11.68 14.62 7.18
CA PRO A 25 10.33 14.98 6.70
C PRO A 25 10.29 15.43 5.24
N ALA A 26 11.44 15.85 4.67
CA ALA A 26 11.52 16.32 3.29
C ALA A 26 12.11 15.27 2.32
N ALA A 27 12.39 14.05 2.80
CA ALA A 27 12.99 13.02 1.94
C ALA A 27 12.03 12.59 0.84
N GLU A 28 12.56 12.45 -0.37
CA GLU A 28 11.84 11.97 -1.55
C GLU A 28 12.32 10.58 -1.93
N VAL A 29 11.41 9.75 -2.45
CA VAL A 29 11.75 8.42 -2.94
C VAL A 29 11.17 8.19 -4.33
N SER A 30 11.82 7.30 -5.07
CA SER A 30 11.33 6.82 -6.36
C SER A 30 11.74 5.36 -6.49
N TYR A 31 10.77 4.46 -6.61
CA TYR A 31 11.06 3.04 -6.76
C TYR A 31 9.97 2.33 -7.56
N ARG A 32 10.32 1.14 -8.04
CA ARG A 32 9.40 0.24 -8.75
C ARG A 32 9.22 -1.04 -7.96
N PHE A 33 8.01 -1.58 -7.99
CA PHE A 33 7.75 -2.91 -7.47
C PHE A 33 8.36 -3.97 -8.37
N LYS A 34 8.94 -5.00 -7.75
CA LYS A 34 9.49 -6.17 -8.45
C LYS A 34 8.71 -7.40 -8.02
N CYS A 35 8.27 -8.19 -9.00
CA CYS A 35 7.67 -9.49 -8.74
C CYS A 35 8.78 -10.53 -8.63
N ARG A 36 8.75 -11.33 -7.54
CA ARG A 36 9.75 -12.39 -7.32
C ARG A 36 9.41 -13.68 -8.04
N THR A 37 8.16 -13.85 -8.47
CA THR A 37 7.70 -15.06 -9.14
C THR A 37 7.79 -14.83 -10.64
N PRO A 38 8.67 -15.54 -11.37
CA PRO A 38 8.78 -15.38 -12.82
C PRO A 38 7.54 -15.91 -13.53
N ASN A 39 7.28 -15.36 -14.74
CA ASN A 39 6.23 -15.83 -15.66
C ASN A 39 4.80 -15.59 -15.19
N ILE A 40 4.55 -14.58 -14.37
CA ILE A 40 3.21 -14.13 -14.05
C ILE A 40 2.90 -12.91 -14.92
N ASP A 41 1.85 -13.02 -15.75
CA ASP A 41 1.35 -11.88 -16.51
C ASP A 41 0.19 -11.24 -15.76
N LEU A 42 0.41 -10.02 -15.25
CA LEU A 42 -0.60 -9.26 -14.51
C LEU A 42 -1.36 -8.27 -15.39
N SER A 43 -0.97 -8.13 -16.66
CA SER A 43 -1.60 -7.15 -17.55
C SER A 43 -3.11 -7.35 -17.73
N PRO A 44 -3.68 -8.58 -17.70
CA PRO A 44 -5.12 -8.74 -17.77
C PRO A 44 -5.88 -8.21 -16.55
N PHE A 45 -5.19 -7.97 -15.45
CA PHE A 45 -5.81 -7.60 -14.17
C PHE A 45 -5.57 -6.13 -13.79
N ILE A 46 -5.02 -5.35 -14.73
CA ILE A 46 -4.59 -3.97 -14.45
C ILE A 46 -5.75 -3.08 -13.97
N ASP A 47 -6.94 -3.26 -14.51
CA ASP A 47 -8.09 -2.44 -14.13
C ASP A 47 -8.54 -2.75 -12.70
N GLU A 48 -8.50 -4.01 -12.30
CA GLU A 48 -8.83 -4.41 -10.93
C GLU A 48 -7.77 -3.90 -9.93
N ILE A 49 -6.50 -4.02 -10.30
CA ILE A 49 -5.40 -3.52 -9.46
C ILE A 49 -5.56 -2.02 -9.26
N ASN A 50 -5.82 -1.26 -10.32
CA ASN A 50 -6.04 0.18 -10.22
C ASN A 50 -7.26 0.51 -9.36
N ALA A 51 -8.36 -0.23 -9.52
CA ALA A 51 -9.57 -0.01 -8.71
C ALA A 51 -9.31 -0.24 -7.21
N GLU A 52 -8.56 -1.29 -6.87
CA GLU A 52 -8.19 -1.56 -5.49
C GLU A 52 -7.24 -0.50 -4.92
N ILE A 53 -6.31 0.01 -5.73
CA ILE A 53 -5.42 1.10 -5.32
C ILE A 53 -6.21 2.40 -5.12
N ASP A 54 -7.19 2.69 -5.99
CA ASP A 54 -8.07 3.85 -5.82
C ASP A 54 -8.82 3.77 -4.48
N HIS A 55 -9.33 2.58 -4.14
CA HIS A 55 -9.98 2.37 -2.85
C HIS A 55 -9.00 2.57 -1.68
N LEU A 56 -7.81 1.99 -1.77
CA LEU A 56 -6.77 2.17 -0.75
C LEU A 56 -6.49 3.65 -0.50
N CYS A 57 -6.41 4.45 -1.56
CA CYS A 57 -6.13 5.89 -1.45
C CYS A 57 -7.32 6.69 -0.90
N SER A 58 -8.50 6.08 -0.83
CA SER A 58 -9.69 6.70 -0.22
C SER A 58 -9.80 6.47 1.28
N LEU A 59 -8.98 5.58 1.85
CA LEU A 59 -9.05 5.22 3.26
C LEU A 59 -8.40 6.27 4.17
N TYR A 60 -9.01 6.48 5.32
CA TYR A 60 -8.52 7.33 6.40
C TYR A 60 -8.45 6.52 7.68
N PHE A 61 -7.60 6.93 8.62
CA PHE A 61 -7.57 6.33 9.95
C PHE A 61 -8.86 6.70 10.70
N LYS A 62 -9.54 5.68 11.22
CA LYS A 62 -10.73 5.85 12.08
C LYS A 62 -10.29 6.19 13.50
N ASP A 63 -11.22 6.75 14.29
CA ASP A 63 -10.92 7.17 15.67
C ASP A 63 -10.43 6.00 16.54
N ASP A 64 -11.04 4.83 16.43
CA ASP A 64 -10.61 3.64 17.16
C ASP A 64 -9.23 3.13 16.72
N GLU A 65 -8.89 3.28 15.44
CA GLU A 65 -7.57 2.93 14.91
C GLU A 65 -6.50 3.87 15.44
N LEU A 66 -6.78 5.17 15.48
CA LEU A 66 -5.88 6.16 16.05
C LEU A 66 -5.68 5.95 17.56
N GLU A 67 -6.75 5.60 18.27
CA GLU A 67 -6.67 5.26 19.69
C GLU A 67 -5.79 4.03 19.92
N TYR A 68 -5.96 2.99 19.12
CA TYR A 68 -5.12 1.80 19.19
C TYR A 68 -3.64 2.15 19.02
N LEU A 69 -3.29 2.91 17.97
CA LEU A 69 -1.90 3.32 17.73
C LEU A 69 -1.38 4.23 18.84
N GLY A 70 -2.22 5.16 19.33
CA GLY A 70 -1.84 6.11 20.38
C GLY A 70 -1.57 5.46 21.73
N ASN A 71 -2.10 4.25 21.96
CA ASN A 71 -1.85 3.48 23.19
C ASN A 71 -0.55 2.68 23.14
N LEU A 72 0.12 2.62 21.98
CA LEU A 72 1.42 1.98 21.86
C LEU A 72 2.51 2.90 22.42
N ARG A 73 3.41 2.34 23.24
CA ARG A 73 4.41 3.12 23.97
C ARG A 73 5.34 3.95 23.09
N PHE A 74 5.62 3.44 21.88
CA PHE A 74 6.60 4.06 20.98
C PHE A 74 5.96 5.07 20.02
N MET A 75 4.63 5.26 20.07
CA MET A 75 3.93 6.22 19.21
C MET A 75 3.76 7.55 19.94
N LYS A 76 4.26 8.62 19.33
CA LYS A 76 4.18 9.96 19.91
C LYS A 76 2.91 10.68 19.46
N SER A 77 2.42 11.60 20.28
CA SER A 77 1.17 12.32 20.02
C SER A 77 1.19 13.14 18.73
N ASP A 78 2.31 13.74 18.37
CA ASP A 78 2.44 14.51 17.13
C ASP A 78 2.33 13.61 15.89
N PHE A 79 2.84 12.38 15.97
CA PHE A 79 2.68 11.41 14.89
C PHE A 79 1.22 10.97 14.76
N ILE A 80 0.53 10.72 15.87
CA ILE A 80 -0.90 10.37 15.84
C ILE A 80 -1.72 11.51 15.24
N GLU A 81 -1.41 12.75 15.59
CA GLU A 81 -2.04 13.93 14.98
C GLU A 81 -1.80 13.97 13.47
N PHE A 82 -0.58 13.70 13.03
CA PHE A 82 -0.26 13.58 11.60
C PHE A 82 -1.13 12.53 10.92
N LEU A 83 -1.25 11.33 11.52
CA LEU A 83 -2.06 10.24 10.94
C LEU A 83 -3.54 10.58 10.89
N SER A 84 -4.05 11.42 11.79
CA SER A 84 -5.47 11.81 11.78
C SER A 84 -5.88 12.56 10.52
N LEU A 85 -4.93 13.17 9.81
CA LEU A 85 -5.15 13.89 8.57
C LEU A 85 -4.57 13.16 7.36
N PHE A 86 -4.03 11.96 7.57
CA PHE A 86 -3.27 11.24 6.56
C PHE A 86 -4.18 10.37 5.70
N HIS A 87 -3.90 10.33 4.41
CA HIS A 87 -4.33 9.28 3.51
C HIS A 87 -3.27 9.10 2.42
N LEU A 88 -3.22 7.92 1.83
CA LEU A 88 -2.34 7.67 0.69
C LEU A 88 -2.87 8.42 -0.53
N LYS A 89 -1.98 9.10 -1.25
CA LYS A 89 -2.37 9.94 -2.40
C LYS A 89 -2.11 9.20 -3.70
N ARG A 90 -3.16 9.13 -4.53
CA ARG A 90 -3.11 8.41 -5.81
C ARG A 90 -2.04 8.95 -6.76
N LYS A 91 -1.73 10.25 -6.67
CA LYS A 91 -0.73 10.90 -7.52
C LYS A 91 0.70 10.37 -7.32
N TYR A 92 0.97 9.67 -6.21
CA TYR A 92 2.30 9.13 -5.92
C TYR A 92 2.52 7.72 -6.42
N ILE A 93 1.49 7.08 -6.98
CA ILE A 93 1.58 5.71 -7.49
C ILE A 93 0.97 5.61 -8.88
N THR A 94 1.66 4.93 -9.79
CA THR A 94 1.16 4.63 -11.14
C THR A 94 1.27 3.15 -11.42
N VAL A 95 0.28 2.62 -12.15
CA VAL A 95 0.27 1.24 -12.62
C VAL A 95 -0.02 1.28 -14.11
N GLU A 96 0.91 0.80 -14.92
CA GLU A 96 0.81 0.83 -16.37
C GLU A 96 1.16 -0.52 -16.96
N ARG A 97 0.57 -0.83 -18.14
CA ARG A 97 0.99 -1.99 -18.91
C ARG A 97 2.39 -1.76 -19.44
N ASP A 98 3.24 -2.76 -19.28
CA ASP A 98 4.61 -2.71 -19.79
C ASP A 98 5.04 -4.13 -20.18
N PRO A 99 4.91 -4.48 -21.49
CA PRO A 99 5.29 -5.80 -21.97
C PRO A 99 6.78 -6.13 -21.79
N SER A 100 7.63 -5.12 -21.60
CA SER A 100 9.05 -5.33 -21.35
C SER A 100 9.35 -5.84 -19.94
N ARG A 101 8.38 -5.73 -19.03
CA ARG A 101 8.53 -6.19 -17.63
C ARG A 101 8.14 -7.66 -17.53
N PRO A 102 8.81 -8.42 -16.63
CA PRO A 102 8.55 -9.87 -16.50
C PRO A 102 7.09 -10.21 -16.14
N PHE A 103 6.38 -9.31 -15.49
CA PHE A 103 4.98 -9.52 -15.08
C PHE A 103 3.98 -8.63 -15.82
N GLY A 104 4.41 -8.00 -16.92
CA GLY A 104 3.50 -7.31 -17.84
C GLY A 104 2.99 -5.95 -17.41
N ILE A 105 3.32 -5.51 -16.20
CA ILE A 105 2.95 -4.20 -15.67
C ILE A 105 4.13 -3.54 -14.98
N ASP A 106 4.08 -2.23 -14.88
CA ASP A 106 5.05 -1.41 -14.14
C ASP A 106 4.31 -0.65 -13.04
N ILE A 107 4.65 -0.91 -11.80
CA ILE A 107 4.11 -0.20 -10.64
C ILE A 107 5.22 0.68 -10.09
N ARG A 108 5.01 1.99 -10.16
CA ARG A 108 5.97 2.99 -9.70
C ARG A 108 5.40 3.81 -8.55
N ILE A 109 6.25 4.05 -7.56
CA ILE A 109 5.96 4.99 -6.48
C ILE A 109 7.00 6.08 -6.52
N LYS A 110 6.52 7.34 -6.55
CA LYS A 110 7.39 8.51 -6.56
C LYS A 110 6.75 9.63 -5.74
N GLY A 111 7.44 10.11 -4.74
CA GLY A 111 6.95 11.19 -3.91
C GLY A 111 7.63 11.26 -2.55
N PRO A 112 7.12 12.11 -1.64
CA PRO A 112 7.67 12.20 -0.30
C PRO A 112 7.63 10.85 0.43
N TRP A 113 8.75 10.46 1.00
CA TRP A 113 8.85 9.19 1.71
C TRP A 113 7.83 9.10 2.84
N LEU A 114 7.63 10.21 3.57
CA LEU A 114 6.64 10.31 4.64
C LEU A 114 5.23 9.91 4.18
N HIS A 115 4.87 10.23 2.93
CA HIS A 115 3.54 9.99 2.38
C HIS A 115 3.43 8.69 1.58
N THR A 116 4.55 8.06 1.22
CA THR A 116 4.56 6.88 0.35
C THR A 116 4.95 5.59 1.07
N ILE A 117 5.49 5.70 2.28
CA ILE A 117 6.05 4.56 3.01
C ILE A 117 5.01 3.47 3.29
N LEU A 118 3.73 3.82 3.41
CA LEU A 118 2.66 2.87 3.69
C LEU A 118 2.09 2.17 2.45
N PHE A 119 2.59 2.48 1.24
CA PHE A 119 2.11 1.81 0.03
C PHE A 119 2.58 0.37 -0.10
N GLU A 120 3.79 0.06 0.34
CA GLU A 120 4.46 -1.21 -0.01
C GLU A 120 3.63 -2.44 0.35
N ILE A 121 3.26 -2.58 1.62
CA ILE A 121 2.56 -3.79 2.08
C ILE A 121 1.16 -3.92 1.46
N PRO A 122 0.29 -2.88 1.50
CA PRO A 122 -1.03 -3.01 0.89
C PRO A 122 -0.99 -3.24 -0.62
N VAL A 123 -0.07 -2.62 -1.35
CA VAL A 123 0.02 -2.81 -2.80
C VAL A 123 0.46 -4.22 -3.14
N LEU A 124 1.42 -4.78 -2.42
CA LEU A 124 1.82 -6.19 -2.60
C LEU A 124 0.66 -7.13 -2.30
N ALA A 125 -0.12 -6.85 -1.24
CA ALA A 125 -1.30 -7.64 -0.90
C ALA A 125 -2.37 -7.57 -2.00
N ILE A 126 -2.61 -6.38 -2.56
CA ILE A 126 -3.56 -6.19 -3.66
C ILE A 126 -3.15 -7.02 -4.88
N VAL A 127 -1.88 -6.88 -5.30
CA VAL A 127 -1.37 -7.58 -6.48
C VAL A 127 -1.49 -9.10 -6.31
N ASN A 128 -1.06 -9.61 -5.17
CA ASN A 128 -1.09 -11.04 -4.89
C ASN A 128 -2.52 -11.57 -4.83
N GLU A 129 -3.43 -10.86 -4.19
CA GLU A 129 -4.82 -11.31 -4.03
C GLU A 129 -5.59 -11.24 -5.34
N VAL A 130 -5.42 -10.19 -6.15
CA VAL A 130 -6.05 -10.09 -7.46
C VAL A 130 -5.61 -11.25 -8.36
N TYR A 131 -4.29 -11.48 -8.41
CA TYR A 131 -3.75 -12.61 -9.18
C TYR A 131 -4.31 -13.94 -8.68
N PHE A 132 -4.33 -14.18 -7.39
CA PHE A 132 -4.81 -15.43 -6.79
C PHE A 132 -6.29 -15.67 -7.11
N ARG A 133 -7.13 -14.66 -6.91
CA ARG A 133 -8.58 -14.77 -7.17
C ARG A 133 -8.88 -15.06 -8.64
N ARG A 134 -8.10 -14.49 -9.56
CA ARG A 134 -8.31 -14.69 -10.99
C ARG A 134 -7.72 -16.00 -11.50
N THR A 135 -6.63 -16.45 -10.89
CA THR A 135 -5.98 -17.71 -11.27
C THR A 135 -6.66 -18.92 -10.64
N TYR A 136 -7.12 -18.78 -9.39
CA TYR A 136 -7.72 -19.88 -8.61
C TYR A 136 -9.04 -19.46 -7.96
N PRO A 137 -10.06 -19.11 -8.75
CA PRO A 137 -11.30 -18.54 -8.21
C PRO A 137 -12.02 -19.45 -7.20
N GLY A 138 -12.00 -20.76 -7.42
CA GLY A 138 -12.63 -21.71 -6.50
C GLY A 138 -11.96 -21.76 -5.13
N LEU A 139 -10.64 -21.65 -5.08
CA LEU A 139 -9.89 -21.64 -3.83
C LEU A 139 -10.08 -20.33 -3.07
N SER A 140 -10.13 -19.20 -3.78
CA SER A 140 -10.39 -17.90 -3.19
C SER A 140 -11.76 -17.86 -2.51
N ASP A 141 -12.79 -18.35 -3.18
CA ASP A 141 -14.15 -18.43 -2.63
C ASP A 141 -14.20 -19.33 -1.40
N ALA A 142 -13.51 -20.46 -1.45
CA ALA A 142 -13.44 -21.39 -0.33
C ALA A 142 -12.68 -20.82 0.88
N ALA A 143 -11.67 -19.98 0.64
CA ALA A 143 -10.88 -19.35 1.68
C ALA A 143 -11.59 -18.12 2.28
N GLY A 144 -12.47 -17.53 1.53
CA GLY A 144 -13.23 -16.37 1.96
C GLY A 144 -14.40 -16.73 2.80
#